data_763eab05a4d9224d0e8a27a2b72db29d
#
_entry.id   763eab05a4d9224d0e8a27a2b72db29d
#
_cell.length_a   1.000
_cell.length_b   1.000
_cell.length_c   1.000
_cell.angle_alpha   90.00
_cell.angle_beta   90.00
_cell.angle_gamma   90.00
#
_symmetry.space_group_name_H-M   'P 1'
#
loop_
_entity.id
_entity.type
_entity.pdbx_description
1 polymer ?
#
loop_
_entity_poly.entity_id
_entity_poly.type
_entity_poly.pdbx_seq_one_letter_code
_entity_poly.pdbx_strand_id
1 'polypeptide(L)'
;MTPSPEPNPSGVPSRTSIFRNWLSLIGLLVIIMLWSALAGRTADLGRKRAAREAVLKELLPLKVAYRAAKQSSDLLKGRMASMRPDDSPAKIIEEIGIKGKGLKITPIKGEERSGFIEDAADVRIEGLTLNEAINLMYRLEKGGRPIVVKKGDLRIRFDDPSRCDLSMTVALLKPAPGSSK
;
A
#
# COMPACT_ATOMS: atom_id res chain seq x y z
N MET A 1 33.57 -102.28 -2.99
CA MET A 1 34.59 -101.39 -3.52
C MET A 1 33.84 -100.41 -4.43
N THR A 2 33.54 -99.24 -3.92
CA THR A 2 32.87 -98.12 -4.63
C THR A 2 33.91 -97.03 -4.83
N PRO A 3 34.14 -96.50 -6.03
CA PRO A 3 35.09 -95.44 -6.28
C PRO A 3 34.50 -94.12 -5.82
N SER A 4 35.32 -93.33 -5.16
CA SER A 4 35.04 -91.92 -4.75
C SER A 4 34.91 -91.00 -5.98
N PRO A 5 34.03 -90.01 -5.91
CA PRO A 5 33.96 -88.98 -6.98
C PRO A 5 35.07 -87.96 -6.83
N GLU A 6 35.74 -87.63 -7.95
CA GLU A 6 36.76 -86.62 -8.04
C GLU A 6 36.18 -85.18 -7.88
N PRO A 7 36.94 -84.27 -7.26
CA PRO A 7 36.53 -82.86 -7.20
C PRO A 7 36.75 -82.13 -8.55
N ASN A 8 35.74 -81.52 -9.05
CA ASN A 8 35.73 -80.67 -10.31
C ASN A 8 36.43 -79.34 -10.07
N PRO A 9 37.56 -79.01 -10.68
CA PRO A 9 38.22 -77.72 -10.54
C PRO A 9 37.87 -76.84 -11.74
N SER A 10 36.73 -76.16 -11.72
CA SER A 10 36.49 -75.12 -12.72
C SER A 10 35.62 -73.98 -12.16
N GLY A 11 36.20 -73.21 -11.27
CA GLY A 11 35.67 -71.97 -10.79
C GLY A 11 36.59 -70.75 -11.13
N VAL A 12 37.20 -70.73 -12.32
CA VAL A 12 37.91 -69.53 -12.76
C VAL A 12 36.92 -68.59 -13.47
N PRO A 13 36.60 -67.41 -12.88
CA PRO A 13 35.70 -66.51 -13.53
C PRO A 13 36.36 -66.00 -14.85
N SER A 14 35.66 -66.28 -15.95
CA SER A 14 36.16 -65.91 -17.28
C SER A 14 36.36 -64.38 -17.37
N ARG A 15 37.51 -63.95 -17.87
CA ARG A 15 37.88 -62.49 -18.03
C ARG A 15 36.82 -61.69 -18.74
N THR A 16 35.99 -62.29 -19.52
CA THR A 16 34.86 -61.68 -20.25
C THR A 16 33.71 -61.24 -19.35
N SER A 17 33.46 -61.96 -18.20
CA SER A 17 32.41 -61.58 -17.24
C SER A 17 32.79 -60.33 -16.42
N ILE A 18 34.07 -60.17 -16.14
CA ILE A 18 34.60 -59.02 -15.38
C ILE A 18 34.51 -57.76 -16.26
N PHE A 19 34.85 -57.80 -17.52
CA PHE A 19 34.75 -56.71 -18.46
C PHE A 19 33.29 -56.25 -18.69
N ARG A 20 32.36 -57.19 -18.78
CA ARG A 20 30.94 -56.94 -18.98
C ARG A 20 30.33 -56.24 -17.75
N ASN A 21 30.71 -56.67 -16.55
CA ASN A 21 30.27 -56.01 -15.30
C ASN A 21 30.89 -54.63 -15.14
N TRP A 22 32.12 -54.40 -15.57
CA TRP A 22 32.76 -53.08 -15.52
C TRP A 22 32.16 -52.09 -16.50
N LEU A 23 31.78 -52.51 -17.70
CA LEU A 23 31.05 -51.71 -18.67
C LEU A 23 29.66 -51.31 -18.15
N SER A 24 28.95 -52.19 -17.43
CA SER A 24 27.64 -51.89 -16.86
C SER A 24 27.76 -50.90 -15.69
N LEU A 25 28.83 -50.96 -14.89
CA LEU A 25 29.11 -50.00 -13.82
C LEU A 25 29.41 -48.61 -14.36
N ILE A 26 30.18 -48.51 -15.44
CA ILE A 26 30.47 -47.22 -16.11
C ILE A 26 29.18 -46.65 -16.70
N GLY A 27 28.33 -47.46 -17.33
CA GLY A 27 27.05 -47.04 -17.85
C GLY A 27 26.12 -46.51 -16.79
N LEU A 28 26.04 -47.19 -15.62
CA LEU A 28 25.26 -46.76 -14.49
C LEU A 28 25.75 -45.40 -13.94
N LEU A 29 27.07 -45.21 -13.84
CA LEU A 29 27.69 -43.97 -13.33
C LEU A 29 27.41 -42.78 -14.26
N VAL A 30 27.45 -42.99 -15.56
CA VAL A 30 27.10 -41.97 -16.56
C VAL A 30 25.62 -41.58 -16.43
N ILE A 31 24.71 -42.53 -16.25
CA ILE A 31 23.29 -42.28 -16.08
C ILE A 31 23.04 -41.47 -14.81
N ILE A 32 23.68 -41.82 -13.68
CA ILE A 32 23.56 -41.07 -12.41
C ILE A 32 24.09 -39.64 -12.60
N MET A 33 25.19 -39.47 -13.31
CA MET A 33 25.78 -38.15 -13.57
C MET A 33 24.86 -37.27 -14.43
N LEU A 34 24.25 -37.84 -15.50
CA LEU A 34 23.24 -37.18 -16.29
C LEU A 34 21.98 -36.79 -15.50
N TRP A 35 21.51 -37.69 -14.66
CA TRP A 35 20.36 -37.40 -13.78
C TRP A 35 20.64 -36.29 -12.78
N SER A 36 21.82 -36.28 -12.17
CA SER A 36 22.21 -35.23 -11.23
C SER A 36 22.34 -33.85 -11.93
N ALA A 37 22.85 -33.83 -13.16
CA ALA A 37 22.95 -32.60 -13.95
C ALA A 37 21.58 -32.06 -14.37
N LEU A 38 20.64 -32.92 -14.72
CA LEU A 38 19.26 -32.54 -15.03
C LEU A 38 18.51 -32.05 -13.78
N ALA A 39 18.64 -32.74 -12.66
CA ALA A 39 18.02 -32.35 -11.39
C ALA A 39 18.53 -30.99 -10.89
N GLY A 40 19.83 -30.69 -11.07
CA GLY A 40 20.38 -29.38 -10.75
C GLY A 40 19.78 -28.24 -11.56
N ARG A 41 19.57 -28.45 -12.87
CA ARG A 41 18.97 -27.45 -13.75
C ARG A 41 17.50 -27.15 -13.41
N THR A 42 16.73 -28.17 -13.05
CA THR A 42 15.31 -27.97 -12.66
C THR A 42 15.18 -27.25 -11.32
N ALA A 43 16.08 -27.53 -10.39
CA ALA A 43 16.13 -26.84 -9.08
C ALA A 43 16.48 -25.36 -9.23
N ASP A 44 17.43 -25.02 -10.11
CA ASP A 44 17.80 -23.64 -10.40
C ASP A 44 16.66 -22.83 -11.04
N LEU A 45 15.93 -23.43 -11.96
CA LEU A 45 14.75 -22.80 -12.56
C LEU A 45 13.64 -22.59 -11.54
N GLY A 46 13.43 -23.54 -10.63
CA GLY A 46 12.49 -23.41 -9.52
C GLY A 46 12.85 -22.25 -8.58
N ARG A 47 14.13 -22.15 -8.20
CA ARG A 47 14.62 -21.02 -7.36
C ARG A 47 14.45 -19.65 -8.03
N LYS A 48 14.76 -19.55 -9.32
CA LYS A 48 14.57 -18.32 -10.10
C LYS A 48 13.10 -17.92 -10.23
N ARG A 49 12.20 -18.89 -10.38
CA ARG A 49 10.75 -18.63 -10.38
C ARG A 49 10.26 -18.17 -9.02
N ALA A 50 10.63 -18.87 -7.94
CA ALA A 50 10.27 -18.51 -6.58
C ALA A 50 10.78 -17.11 -6.20
N ALA A 51 12.01 -16.77 -6.57
CA ALA A 51 12.56 -15.43 -6.35
C ALA A 51 11.77 -14.33 -7.11
N ARG A 52 11.40 -14.59 -8.37
CA ARG A 52 10.55 -13.65 -9.13
C ARG A 52 9.16 -13.50 -8.55
N GLU A 53 8.55 -14.58 -8.09
CA GLU A 53 7.24 -14.55 -7.42
C GLU A 53 7.30 -13.81 -6.09
N ALA A 54 8.38 -13.96 -5.31
CA ALA A 54 8.59 -13.21 -4.09
C ALA A 54 8.67 -11.71 -4.34
N VAL A 55 9.47 -11.30 -5.34
CA VAL A 55 9.58 -9.89 -5.75
C VAL A 55 8.23 -9.34 -6.26
N LEU A 56 7.49 -10.12 -7.03
CA LEU A 56 6.16 -9.72 -7.50
C LEU A 56 5.17 -9.54 -6.34
N LYS A 57 5.18 -10.44 -5.35
CA LYS A 57 4.33 -10.33 -4.16
C LYS A 57 4.66 -9.09 -3.34
N GLU A 58 5.92 -8.69 -3.27
CA GLU A 58 6.37 -7.49 -2.58
C GLU A 58 6.05 -6.20 -3.35
N LEU A 59 6.14 -6.23 -4.69
CA LEU A 59 5.86 -5.07 -5.54
C LEU A 59 4.37 -4.78 -5.74
N LEU A 60 3.51 -5.80 -5.68
CA LEU A 60 2.07 -5.63 -5.87
C LEU A 60 1.44 -4.66 -4.85
N PRO A 61 1.64 -4.81 -3.52
CA PRO A 61 1.08 -3.87 -2.55
C PRO A 61 1.66 -2.47 -2.70
N LEU A 62 2.95 -2.35 -3.03
CA LEU A 62 3.58 -1.06 -3.28
C LEU A 62 2.99 -0.35 -4.50
N LYS A 63 2.71 -1.08 -5.57
CA LYS A 63 2.05 -0.54 -6.77
C LYS A 63 0.62 -0.06 -6.47
N VAL A 64 -0.13 -0.79 -5.64
CA VAL A 64 -1.47 -0.39 -5.21
C VAL A 64 -1.39 0.88 -4.35
N ALA A 65 -0.50 0.91 -3.37
CA ALA A 65 -0.28 2.08 -2.52
C ALA A 65 0.16 3.32 -3.34
N TYR A 66 1.08 3.14 -4.29
CA TYR A 66 1.50 4.21 -5.18
C TYR A 66 0.35 4.75 -6.05
N ARG A 67 -0.48 3.87 -6.61
CA ARG A 67 -1.65 4.30 -7.39
C ARG A 67 -2.66 5.06 -6.54
N ALA A 68 -2.96 4.58 -5.33
CA ALA A 68 -3.85 5.27 -4.41
C ALA A 68 -3.30 6.64 -4.01
N ALA A 69 -2.02 6.74 -3.69
CA ALA A 69 -1.36 8.00 -3.38
C ALA A 69 -1.36 8.97 -4.58
N LYS A 70 -1.12 8.46 -5.79
CA LYS A 70 -1.17 9.27 -7.02
C LYS A 70 -2.58 9.79 -7.29
N GLN A 71 -3.60 8.94 -7.18
CA GLN A 71 -5.00 9.35 -7.38
C GLN A 71 -5.41 10.43 -6.37
N SER A 72 -5.05 10.29 -5.10
CA SER A 72 -5.34 11.32 -4.09
C SER A 72 -4.61 12.64 -4.38
N SER A 73 -3.37 12.57 -4.84
CA SER A 73 -2.61 13.76 -5.27
C SER A 73 -3.23 14.46 -6.49
N ASP A 74 -3.64 13.68 -7.48
CA ASP A 74 -4.26 14.23 -8.71
C ASP A 74 -5.64 14.86 -8.41
N LEU A 75 -6.44 14.25 -7.52
CA LEU A 75 -7.69 14.83 -7.02
C LEU A 75 -7.45 16.14 -6.26
N LEU A 76 -6.43 16.19 -5.40
CA LEU A 76 -6.04 17.41 -4.69
C LEU A 76 -5.62 18.51 -5.66
N LYS A 77 -4.78 18.19 -6.64
CA LYS A 77 -4.38 19.15 -7.68
C LYS A 77 -5.58 19.67 -8.47
N GLY A 78 -6.52 18.80 -8.84
CA GLY A 78 -7.75 19.21 -9.52
C GLY A 78 -8.61 20.16 -8.67
N ARG A 79 -8.76 19.88 -7.37
CA ARG A 79 -9.46 20.76 -6.43
C ARG A 79 -8.75 22.10 -6.24
N MET A 80 -7.41 22.10 -6.19
CA MET A 80 -6.62 23.33 -6.09
C MET A 80 -6.73 24.18 -7.35
N ALA A 81 -6.79 23.56 -8.54
CA ALA A 81 -6.95 24.27 -9.80
C ALA A 81 -8.34 24.95 -9.94
N SER A 82 -9.36 24.46 -9.24
CA SER A 82 -10.70 25.04 -9.23
C SER A 82 -10.89 26.16 -8.22
N MET A 83 -9.85 26.47 -7.42
CA MET A 83 -9.90 27.54 -6.41
C MET A 83 -9.87 28.93 -7.03
N ARG A 84 -10.61 29.85 -6.41
CA ARG A 84 -10.51 31.27 -6.70
C ARG A 84 -9.48 31.93 -5.77
N PRO A 85 -8.81 33.01 -6.24
CA PRO A 85 -7.83 33.73 -5.41
C PRO A 85 -8.42 34.24 -4.08
N ASP A 86 -9.71 34.58 -4.09
CA ASP A 86 -10.43 35.16 -2.96
C ASP A 86 -11.04 34.10 -2.02
N ASP A 87 -10.82 32.81 -2.29
CA ASP A 87 -11.34 31.77 -1.42
C ASP A 87 -10.57 31.76 -0.10
N SER A 88 -11.31 31.79 0.98
CA SER A 88 -10.81 31.67 2.34
C SER A 88 -11.62 30.63 3.12
N PRO A 89 -11.07 30.02 4.16
CA PRO A 89 -11.84 29.10 5.01
C PRO A 89 -13.13 29.71 5.53
N ALA A 90 -13.08 30.99 5.91
CA ALA A 90 -14.24 31.74 6.39
C ALA A 90 -15.36 31.80 5.35
N LYS A 91 -15.03 32.25 4.13
CA LYS A 91 -15.99 32.39 3.03
C LYS A 91 -16.65 31.05 2.66
N ILE A 92 -15.86 29.97 2.69
CA ILE A 92 -16.39 28.65 2.34
C ILE A 92 -17.35 28.14 3.40
N ILE A 93 -17.05 28.39 4.69
CA ILE A 93 -17.93 27.96 5.79
C ILE A 93 -19.22 28.77 5.78
N GLU A 94 -19.15 30.05 5.53
CA GLU A 94 -20.32 30.90 5.36
C GLU A 94 -21.18 30.47 4.17
N GLU A 95 -20.57 30.09 3.05
CA GLU A 95 -21.25 29.60 1.84
C GLU A 95 -21.98 28.26 2.04
N ILE A 96 -21.44 27.39 2.92
CA ILE A 96 -22.10 26.15 3.30
C ILE A 96 -23.42 26.41 4.06
N GLY A 97 -23.60 27.62 4.59
CA GLY A 97 -24.90 28.12 4.99
C GLY A 97 -25.40 27.65 6.33
N ILE A 98 -24.57 27.71 7.36
CA ILE A 98 -25.00 27.52 8.75
C ILE A 98 -25.67 28.81 9.25
N LYS A 99 -26.91 29.00 8.84
CA LYS A 99 -27.68 30.20 9.22
C LYS A 99 -28.19 30.10 10.67
N GLY A 100 -28.10 31.21 11.40
CA GLY A 100 -28.75 31.36 12.70
C GLY A 100 -28.04 30.70 13.87
N LYS A 101 -26.79 30.32 13.74
CA LYS A 101 -25.96 29.78 14.81
C LYS A 101 -24.84 30.75 15.18
N GLY A 102 -24.37 30.67 16.40
CA GLY A 102 -23.19 31.44 16.86
C GLY A 102 -21.94 30.97 16.12
N LEU A 103 -21.62 31.58 14.97
CA LEU A 103 -20.44 31.28 14.19
C LEU A 103 -19.32 32.25 14.51
N LYS A 104 -18.18 31.72 14.98
CA LYS A 104 -16.96 32.50 15.21
C LYS A 104 -15.82 31.87 14.44
N ILE A 105 -15.19 32.65 13.55
CA ILE A 105 -14.06 32.24 12.75
C ILE A 105 -12.87 33.13 13.11
N THR A 106 -11.76 32.48 13.47
CA THR A 106 -10.52 33.17 13.83
C THR A 106 -9.43 32.68 12.90
N PRO A 107 -8.89 33.52 12.00
CA PRO A 107 -7.78 33.12 11.14
C PRO A 107 -6.55 32.80 11.99
N ILE A 108 -5.85 31.75 11.62
CA ILE A 108 -4.59 31.33 12.26
C ILE A 108 -3.51 31.18 11.19
N LYS A 109 -2.25 31.29 11.61
CA LYS A 109 -1.15 31.11 10.68
C LYS A 109 -1.09 29.63 10.26
N GLY A 110 -1.21 29.38 8.98
CA GLY A 110 -1.06 28.04 8.39
C GLY A 110 0.41 27.67 8.17
N GLU A 111 0.64 26.44 7.78
CA GLU A 111 1.96 25.91 7.45
C GLU A 111 2.27 26.13 5.97
N GLU A 112 3.51 26.51 5.69
CA GLU A 112 4.03 26.52 4.31
C GLU A 112 4.75 25.20 4.05
N ARG A 113 4.32 24.48 3.03
CA ARG A 113 4.98 23.24 2.57
C ARG A 113 5.38 23.38 1.12
N SER A 114 6.35 22.55 0.69
CA SER A 114 6.78 22.58 -0.71
C SER A 114 5.61 22.31 -1.67
N GLY A 115 5.21 23.33 -2.44
CA GLY A 115 4.17 23.26 -3.45
C GLY A 115 2.79 23.80 -3.04
N PHE A 116 2.52 24.08 -1.76
CA PHE A 116 1.27 24.68 -1.31
C PHE A 116 1.43 25.48 -0.01
N ILE A 117 0.54 26.44 0.16
CA ILE A 117 0.39 27.24 1.38
C ILE A 117 -0.94 26.88 2.00
N GLU A 118 -0.95 26.69 3.30
CA GLU A 118 -2.16 26.48 4.09
C GLU A 118 -2.69 27.84 4.60
N ASP A 119 -3.93 28.13 4.25
CA ASP A 119 -4.70 29.22 4.85
C ASP A 119 -5.61 28.58 5.90
N ALA A 120 -5.30 28.78 7.18
CA ALA A 120 -5.94 28.06 8.27
C ALA A 120 -6.82 28.98 9.12
N ALA A 121 -7.88 28.41 9.71
CA ALA A 121 -8.77 29.11 10.61
C ALA A 121 -9.31 28.16 11.70
N ASP A 122 -9.45 28.71 12.91
CA ASP A 122 -10.24 28.09 13.97
C ASP A 122 -11.69 28.53 13.85
N VAL A 123 -12.57 27.56 13.82
CA VAL A 123 -14.01 27.72 13.64
C VAL A 123 -14.72 27.19 14.86
N ARG A 124 -15.58 28.01 15.46
CA ARG A 124 -16.49 27.61 16.55
C ARG A 124 -17.91 27.88 16.11
N ILE A 125 -18.76 26.89 16.30
CA ILE A 125 -20.17 26.96 15.94
C ILE A 125 -20.97 26.43 17.13
N GLU A 126 -21.85 27.25 17.67
CA GLU A 126 -22.63 26.91 18.85
C GLU A 126 -24.07 26.52 18.51
N GLY A 127 -24.62 25.59 19.28
CA GLY A 127 -26.03 25.22 19.20
C GLY A 127 -26.42 24.44 17.94
N LEU A 128 -25.51 23.65 17.35
CA LEU A 128 -25.81 22.72 16.27
C LEU A 128 -26.56 21.50 16.79
N THR A 129 -27.38 20.90 15.96
CA THR A 129 -27.79 19.51 16.15
C THR A 129 -26.65 18.60 15.71
N LEU A 130 -26.60 17.38 16.20
CA LEU A 130 -25.59 16.39 15.79
C LEU A 130 -25.61 16.15 14.27
N ASN A 131 -26.80 16.12 13.67
CA ASN A 131 -26.95 15.93 12.24
C ASN A 131 -26.40 17.11 11.42
N GLU A 132 -26.60 18.34 11.90
CA GLU A 132 -26.00 19.54 11.28
C GLU A 132 -24.47 19.51 11.37
N ALA A 133 -23.92 19.13 12.52
CA ALA A 133 -22.47 19.02 12.72
C ALA A 133 -21.84 17.97 11.77
N ILE A 134 -22.43 16.77 11.70
CA ILE A 134 -21.95 15.70 10.81
C ILE A 134 -22.06 16.12 9.34
N ASN A 135 -23.18 16.74 8.96
CA ASN A 135 -23.40 17.17 7.57
C ASN A 135 -22.43 18.29 7.16
N LEU A 136 -22.11 19.19 8.09
CA LEU A 136 -21.07 20.20 7.86
C LEU A 136 -19.70 19.57 7.62
N MET A 137 -19.26 18.66 8.52
CA MET A 137 -17.99 17.97 8.36
C MET A 137 -17.93 17.19 7.04
N TYR A 138 -19.01 16.50 6.69
CA TYR A 138 -19.10 15.78 5.42
C TYR A 138 -18.97 16.70 4.20
N ARG A 139 -19.66 17.86 4.22
CA ARG A 139 -19.56 18.85 3.13
C ARG A 139 -18.17 19.47 3.01
N LEU A 140 -17.48 19.70 4.14
CA LEU A 140 -16.11 20.19 4.14
C LEU A 140 -15.14 19.17 3.53
N GLU A 141 -15.24 17.90 3.93
CA GLU A 141 -14.32 16.85 3.45
C GLU A 141 -14.62 16.40 2.00
N LYS A 142 -15.90 16.25 1.67
CA LYS A 142 -16.35 15.76 0.35
C LYS A 142 -16.65 16.87 -0.64
N GLY A 143 -16.60 18.13 -0.23
CA GLY A 143 -16.77 19.29 -1.10
C GLY A 143 -15.71 19.34 -2.21
N GLY A 144 -15.99 20.12 -3.24
CA GLY A 144 -15.08 20.32 -4.38
C GLY A 144 -13.82 21.13 -4.06
N ARG A 145 -13.72 21.71 -2.86
CA ARG A 145 -12.60 22.57 -2.44
C ARG A 145 -11.58 21.80 -1.61
N PRO A 146 -10.28 22.13 -1.68
CA PRO A 146 -9.22 21.41 -0.96
C PRO A 146 -9.14 21.87 0.50
N ILE A 147 -10.19 21.62 1.28
CA ILE A 147 -10.24 21.88 2.71
C ILE A 147 -9.86 20.59 3.46
N VAL A 148 -9.04 20.77 4.48
CA VAL A 148 -8.63 19.69 5.39
C VAL A 148 -9.05 20.10 6.82
N VAL A 149 -9.78 19.23 7.49
CA VAL A 149 -10.07 19.37 8.92
C VAL A 149 -8.89 18.79 9.72
N LYS A 150 -8.10 19.65 10.37
CA LYS A 150 -6.94 19.23 11.16
C LYS A 150 -7.32 18.70 12.53
N LYS A 151 -8.30 19.36 13.16
CA LYS A 151 -8.78 19.04 14.50
C LYS A 151 -10.29 19.30 14.55
N GLY A 152 -11.02 18.45 15.22
CA GLY A 152 -12.44 18.62 15.51
C GLY A 152 -12.74 18.21 16.93
N ASP A 153 -13.49 19.02 17.65
CA ASP A 153 -13.99 18.76 19.00
C ASP A 153 -15.49 19.07 19.01
N LEU A 154 -16.28 18.08 19.38
CA LEU A 154 -17.73 18.19 19.49
C LEU A 154 -18.14 18.04 20.94
N ARG A 155 -18.81 19.05 21.50
CA ARG A 155 -19.27 19.06 22.88
C ARG A 155 -20.78 19.15 22.93
N ILE A 156 -21.40 18.18 23.57
CA ILE A 156 -22.83 18.22 23.86
C ILE A 156 -23.08 19.29 24.94
N ARG A 157 -24.08 20.12 24.71
CA ARG A 157 -24.45 21.17 25.66
C ARG A 157 -25.14 20.55 26.86
N PHE A 158 -24.79 21.05 28.03
CA PHE A 158 -25.39 20.57 29.27
C PHE A 158 -26.81 21.08 29.51
N ASP A 159 -27.08 22.30 29.01
CA ASP A 159 -28.39 22.96 29.10
C ASP A 159 -29.43 22.40 28.11
N ASP A 160 -28.95 21.90 26.96
CA ASP A 160 -29.80 21.28 25.91
C ASP A 160 -29.05 20.12 25.26
N PRO A 161 -29.25 18.86 25.70
CA PRO A 161 -28.58 17.70 25.18
C PRO A 161 -28.90 17.38 23.70
N SER A 162 -29.91 18.01 23.10
CA SER A 162 -30.21 17.91 21.70
C SER A 162 -29.27 18.75 20.81
N ARG A 163 -28.47 19.62 21.46
CA ARG A 163 -27.55 20.53 20.78
C ARG A 163 -26.10 20.29 21.21
N CYS A 164 -25.21 20.64 20.30
CA CYS A 164 -23.78 20.53 20.49
C CYS A 164 -23.06 21.78 19.97
N ASP A 165 -21.89 22.02 20.53
CA ASP A 165 -20.97 23.05 20.11
C ASP A 165 -19.80 22.37 19.40
N LEU A 166 -19.51 22.80 18.18
CA LEU A 166 -18.45 22.28 17.34
C LEU A 166 -17.29 23.28 17.30
N SER A 167 -16.11 22.83 17.69
CA SER A 167 -14.86 23.56 17.52
C SER A 167 -13.96 22.78 16.56
N MET A 168 -13.48 23.41 15.51
CA MET A 168 -12.62 22.73 14.52
C MET A 168 -11.56 23.68 13.99
N THR A 169 -10.38 23.13 13.68
CA THR A 169 -9.33 23.80 12.94
C THR A 169 -9.38 23.30 11.50
N VAL A 170 -9.61 24.20 10.57
CA VAL A 170 -9.66 23.90 9.13
C VAL A 170 -8.52 24.59 8.41
N ALA A 171 -7.99 23.94 7.39
CA ALA A 171 -6.97 24.49 6.52
C ALA A 171 -7.39 24.36 5.06
N LEU A 172 -7.28 25.46 4.33
CA LEU A 172 -7.49 25.53 2.89
C LEU A 172 -6.12 25.46 2.21
N LEU A 173 -5.93 24.46 1.34
CA LEU A 173 -4.69 24.28 0.63
C LEU A 173 -4.68 25.13 -0.64
N LYS A 174 -3.81 26.13 -0.68
CA LYS A 174 -3.60 27.02 -1.85
C LYS A 174 -2.31 26.65 -2.57
N PRO A 175 -2.23 26.74 -3.91
CA PRO A 175 -0.97 26.56 -4.61
C PRO A 175 0.04 27.63 -4.18
N ALA A 176 1.29 27.22 -3.94
CA ALA A 176 2.34 28.18 -3.64
C ALA A 176 2.58 29.10 -4.84
N PRO A 177 2.79 30.42 -4.64
CA PRO A 177 3.13 31.32 -5.70
C PRO A 177 4.43 30.86 -6.37
N GLY A 178 4.37 30.53 -7.67
CA GLY A 178 5.51 30.02 -8.43
C GLY A 178 5.52 28.52 -8.73
N SER A 179 4.54 27.74 -8.25
CA SER A 179 4.44 26.29 -8.54
C SER A 179 3.69 25.96 -9.85
N SER A 180 3.19 26.94 -10.58
CA SER A 180 2.59 26.76 -11.91
C SER A 180 3.67 26.81 -12.99
N LYS A 181 4.34 25.67 -13.23
CA LYS A 181 5.02 25.38 -14.50
C LYS A 181 4.65 24.01 -14.99
#